data_2893d3e07cda56557a00342e9bfd306c
#
_entry.id   2893d3e07cda56557a00342e9bfd306c
#
_cell.length_a   1.000
_cell.length_b   1.000
_cell.length_c   1.000
_cell.angle_alpha   90.00
_cell.angle_beta   90.00
_cell.angle_gamma   90.00
#
_symmetry.space_group_name_H-M   'P 1'
#
loop_
_entity.id
_entity.type
_entity.pdbx_description
1 polymer ?
#
loop_
_entity_poly.entity_id
_entity_poly.type
_entity_poly.pdbx_seq_one_letter_code
_entity_poly.pdbx_strand_id
1 'polypeptide(L)'
;MEKTIEIDGKRVTFKNSAKVLMIYKSQTGRDLLSDFQRMQKPEEDIDSETLCSLAWSMAKAADSATPSLEEWLDDFEIMSLFKALPEIYSLMNTSLQADRKNA
;
A
#
# COMPACT_ATOMS: atom_id res chain seq x y z
N MET A 1 0.25 12.45 -4.26
CA MET A 1 1.58 11.97 -4.72
C MET A 1 1.44 10.56 -5.28
N GLU A 2 2.08 10.32 -6.40
CA GLU A 2 2.06 9.02 -7.07
C GLU A 2 3.47 8.57 -7.36
N LYS A 3 3.66 7.26 -7.40
CA LYS A 3 4.93 6.68 -7.78
C LYS A 3 4.68 5.43 -8.61
N THR A 4 5.39 5.29 -9.72
CA THR A 4 5.31 4.11 -10.56
C THR A 4 6.49 3.20 -10.25
N ILE A 5 6.21 1.95 -9.94
CA ILE A 5 7.23 0.95 -9.61
C ILE A 5 7.10 -0.21 -10.59
N GLU A 6 8.22 -0.69 -11.08
CA GLU A 6 8.22 -1.86 -11.96
C GLU A 6 8.27 -3.13 -11.11
N ILE A 7 7.26 -4.00 -11.31
CA ILE A 7 7.15 -5.28 -10.61
C ILE A 7 6.92 -6.35 -11.67
N ASP A 8 7.83 -7.32 -11.78
CA ASP A 8 7.74 -8.40 -12.79
C ASP A 8 7.61 -7.86 -14.21
N GLY A 9 8.33 -6.78 -14.52
CA GLY A 9 8.27 -6.18 -15.84
C GLY A 9 7.01 -5.36 -16.09
N LYS A 10 6.12 -5.25 -15.11
CA LYS A 10 4.89 -4.47 -15.21
C LYS A 10 5.05 -3.15 -14.46
N ARG A 11 4.57 -2.07 -15.04
CA ARG A 11 4.63 -0.76 -14.41
C ARG A 11 3.33 -0.54 -13.65
N VAL A 12 3.44 -0.43 -12.32
CA VAL A 12 2.30 -0.25 -11.43
C VAL A 12 2.40 1.10 -10.75
N THR A 13 1.37 1.90 -10.84
CA THR A 13 1.33 3.21 -10.20
C THR A 13 0.60 3.10 -8.86
N PHE A 14 1.22 3.67 -7.83
CA PHE A 14 0.67 3.70 -6.47
C PHE A 14 0.42 5.15 -6.08
N LYS A 15 -0.74 5.40 -5.47
CA LYS A 15 -1.14 6.73 -5.05
C LYS A 15 -1.41 6.74 -3.55
N ASN A 16 -0.90 7.76 -2.85
CA ASN A 16 -1.07 7.88 -1.40
C ASN A 16 -2.03 9.00 -1.02
N SER A 17 -3.16 9.09 -1.71
CA SER A 17 -4.20 10.07 -1.38
C SER A 17 -5.07 9.57 -0.22
N ALA A 18 -5.87 10.47 0.35
CA ALA A 18 -6.80 10.11 1.43
C ALA A 18 -7.79 9.03 1.01
N LYS A 19 -8.03 8.89 -0.29
CA LYS A 19 -8.91 7.86 -0.84
C LYS A 19 -8.45 6.45 -0.45
N VAL A 20 -7.13 6.25 -0.24
CA VAL A 20 -6.58 4.97 0.17
C VAL A 20 -7.19 4.49 1.48
N LEU A 21 -7.47 5.42 2.41
CA LEU A 21 -8.09 5.09 3.70
C LEU A 21 -9.43 4.38 3.51
N MET A 22 -10.25 4.90 2.62
CA MET A 22 -11.57 4.34 2.36
C MET A 22 -11.50 3.02 1.62
N ILE A 23 -10.61 2.92 0.65
CA ILE A 23 -10.43 1.69 -0.11
C ILE A 23 -9.93 0.58 0.81
N TYR A 24 -8.96 0.89 1.68
CA TYR A 24 -8.42 -0.07 2.63
C TYR A 24 -9.50 -0.56 3.61
N LYS A 25 -10.28 0.37 4.14
CA LYS A 25 -11.37 0.04 5.06
C LYS A 25 -12.41 -0.86 4.38
N SER A 26 -12.76 -0.52 3.17
CA SER A 26 -13.74 -1.29 2.40
C SER A 26 -13.26 -2.71 2.13
N GLN A 27 -11.97 -2.87 1.85
CA GLN A 27 -11.38 -4.17 1.52
C GLN A 27 -11.14 -5.04 2.77
N THR A 28 -10.64 -4.44 3.84
CA THR A 28 -10.17 -5.20 5.01
C THR A 28 -11.11 -5.11 6.21
N GLY A 29 -11.98 -4.13 6.25
CA GLY A 29 -12.77 -3.82 7.43
C GLY A 29 -11.96 -3.15 8.54
N ARG A 30 -10.70 -2.82 8.29
CA ARG A 30 -9.76 -2.30 9.28
C ARG A 30 -9.42 -0.84 8.99
N ASP A 31 -8.98 -0.14 10.03
CA ASP A 31 -8.56 1.25 9.91
C ASP A 31 -7.08 1.33 9.54
N LEU A 32 -6.78 1.94 8.39
CA LEU A 32 -5.40 2.01 7.89
C LEU A 32 -4.48 2.76 8.85
N LEU A 33 -4.94 3.85 9.43
CA LEU A 33 -4.08 4.64 10.33
C LEU A 33 -3.68 3.83 11.56
N SER A 34 -4.61 3.06 12.12
CA SER A 34 -4.31 2.19 13.25
C SER A 34 -3.33 1.09 12.87
N ASP A 35 -3.54 0.47 11.72
CA ASP A 35 -2.65 -0.59 11.24
C ASP A 35 -1.26 -0.02 10.93
N PHE A 36 -1.20 1.18 10.35
CA PHE A 36 0.07 1.80 10.02
C PHE A 36 0.86 2.15 11.29
N GLN A 37 0.18 2.60 12.34
CA GLN A 37 0.83 2.87 13.62
C GLN A 37 1.45 1.61 14.20
N ARG A 38 0.76 0.46 14.09
CA ARG A 38 1.32 -0.81 14.54
C ARG A 38 2.55 -1.22 13.75
N MET A 39 2.56 -0.94 12.45
CA MET A 39 3.70 -1.26 11.59
C MET A 39 4.96 -0.51 11.98
N GLN A 40 4.83 0.61 12.69
CA GLN A 40 5.97 1.42 13.10
C GLN A 40 6.60 0.95 14.41
N LYS A 41 5.99 -0.02 15.08
CA LYS A 41 6.51 -0.57 16.33
C LYS A 41 7.51 -1.70 16.03
N PRO A 42 8.77 -1.56 16.45
CA PRO A 42 9.78 -2.56 16.08
C PRO A 42 9.58 -3.92 16.70
N GLU A 43 8.83 -4.02 17.80
CA GLU A 43 8.59 -5.30 18.47
C GLU A 43 7.42 -6.08 17.87
N GLU A 44 6.68 -5.52 16.94
CA GLU A 44 5.55 -6.21 16.31
C GLU A 44 5.92 -6.69 14.92
N ASP A 45 5.52 -7.91 14.60
CA ASP A 45 5.70 -8.46 13.26
C ASP A 45 4.71 -7.80 12.32
N ILE A 46 5.19 -7.41 11.15
CA ILE A 46 4.33 -6.85 10.12
C ILE A 46 3.73 -8.00 9.32
N ASP A 47 2.41 -8.06 9.32
CA ASP A 47 1.67 -9.08 8.58
C ASP A 47 1.78 -8.79 7.07
N SER A 48 2.26 -9.77 6.31
CA SER A 48 2.39 -9.59 4.85
C SER A 48 1.05 -9.36 4.18
N GLU A 49 -0.04 -9.95 4.71
CA GLU A 49 -1.37 -9.69 4.17
C GLU A 49 -1.74 -8.21 4.31
N THR A 50 -1.40 -7.60 5.44
CA THR A 50 -1.64 -6.17 5.68
C THR A 50 -0.88 -5.33 4.66
N LEU A 51 0.40 -5.66 4.41
CA LEU A 51 1.21 -4.95 3.44
C LEU A 51 0.66 -5.09 2.01
N CYS A 52 0.21 -6.29 1.65
CA CYS A 52 -0.38 -6.52 0.34
C CYS A 52 -1.68 -5.75 0.17
N SER A 53 -2.51 -5.71 1.21
CA SER A 53 -3.77 -4.96 1.18
C SER A 53 -3.51 -3.46 1.04
N LEU A 54 -2.49 -2.94 1.73
CA LEU A 54 -2.08 -1.55 1.60
C LEU A 54 -1.62 -1.24 0.18
N ALA A 55 -0.75 -2.08 -0.37
CA ALA A 55 -0.23 -1.90 -1.72
C ALA A 55 -1.37 -1.89 -2.74
N TRP A 56 -2.28 -2.86 -2.65
CA TRP A 56 -3.42 -2.94 -3.55
C TRP A 56 -4.31 -1.70 -3.42
N SER A 57 -4.56 -1.23 -2.20
CA SER A 57 -5.39 -0.05 -1.97
C SER A 57 -4.81 1.18 -2.65
N MET A 58 -3.48 1.32 -2.60
CA MET A 58 -2.79 2.43 -3.27
C MET A 58 -2.83 2.29 -4.79
N ALA A 59 -2.73 1.07 -5.31
CA ALA A 59 -2.86 0.83 -6.75
C ALA A 59 -4.28 1.13 -7.22
N LYS A 60 -5.28 0.71 -6.45
CA LYS A 60 -6.68 0.96 -6.76
C LYS A 60 -7.00 2.46 -6.72
N ALA A 61 -6.39 3.19 -5.80
CA ALA A 61 -6.55 4.64 -5.72
C ALA A 61 -5.98 5.34 -6.95
N ALA A 62 -4.89 4.79 -7.51
CA ALA A 62 -4.27 5.35 -8.71
C ALA A 62 -5.05 4.99 -9.98
N ASP A 63 -5.67 3.80 -10.01
CA ASP A 63 -6.37 3.29 -11.19
C ASP A 63 -7.57 2.49 -10.76
N SER A 64 -8.75 3.06 -10.97
CA SER A 64 -10.01 2.42 -10.56
C SER A 64 -10.28 1.10 -11.29
N ALA A 65 -9.59 0.86 -12.40
CA ALA A 65 -9.71 -0.40 -13.15
C ALA A 65 -8.88 -1.53 -12.57
N THR A 66 -8.11 -1.26 -11.49
CA THR A 66 -7.35 -2.32 -10.80
C THR A 66 -8.31 -3.45 -10.40
N PRO A 67 -7.97 -4.71 -10.72
CA PRO A 67 -8.86 -5.83 -10.40
C PRO A 67 -8.96 -6.09 -8.89
N SER A 68 -9.68 -7.12 -8.50
CA SER A 68 -9.80 -7.49 -7.10
C SER A 68 -8.41 -7.79 -6.50
N LEU A 69 -8.32 -7.74 -5.17
CA LEU A 69 -7.05 -7.99 -4.49
C LEU A 69 -6.46 -9.35 -4.89
N GLU A 70 -7.27 -10.40 -4.89
CA GLU A 70 -6.78 -11.73 -5.25
C GLU A 70 -6.29 -11.81 -6.69
N GLU A 71 -7.06 -11.26 -7.63
CA GLU A 71 -6.68 -11.24 -9.03
C GLU A 71 -5.41 -10.43 -9.25
N TRP A 72 -5.30 -9.29 -8.57
CA TRP A 72 -4.14 -8.43 -8.68
C TRP A 72 -2.87 -9.12 -8.17
N LEU A 73 -2.98 -9.78 -7.01
CA LEU A 73 -1.85 -10.50 -6.42
C LEU A 73 -1.38 -11.67 -7.29
N ASP A 74 -2.33 -12.29 -7.99
CA ASP A 74 -2.02 -13.43 -8.86
C ASP A 74 -1.13 -13.05 -10.06
N ASP A 75 -1.07 -11.76 -10.37
CA ASP A 75 -0.25 -11.26 -11.48
C ASP A 75 1.24 -11.13 -11.13
N PHE A 76 1.62 -11.31 -9.87
CA PHE A 76 3.00 -11.07 -9.41
C PHE A 76 3.59 -12.29 -8.75
N GLU A 77 4.90 -12.47 -8.95
CA GLU A 77 5.67 -13.45 -8.18
C GLU A 77 5.83 -12.94 -6.75
N ILE A 78 5.81 -13.85 -5.78
CA ILE A 78 5.90 -13.49 -4.35
C ILE A 78 7.10 -12.62 -4.08
N MET A 79 8.28 -13.03 -4.55
CA MET A 79 9.52 -12.30 -4.23
C MET A 79 9.58 -10.96 -4.95
N SER A 80 9.01 -10.86 -6.14
CA SER A 80 9.00 -9.59 -6.87
C SER A 80 8.15 -8.56 -6.14
N LEU A 81 7.01 -8.97 -5.63
CA LEU A 81 6.15 -8.09 -4.86
C LEU A 81 6.83 -7.68 -3.56
N PHE A 82 7.42 -8.63 -2.84
CA PHE A 82 8.12 -8.36 -1.58
C PHE A 82 9.24 -7.34 -1.76
N LYS A 83 9.95 -7.38 -2.87
CA LYS A 83 11.01 -6.41 -3.14
C LYS A 83 10.47 -5.00 -3.31
N ALA A 84 9.24 -4.87 -3.77
CA ALA A 84 8.61 -3.57 -3.98
C ALA A 84 7.96 -3.01 -2.70
N LEU A 85 7.60 -3.85 -1.75
CA LEU A 85 6.88 -3.43 -0.55
C LEU A 85 7.58 -2.32 0.25
N PRO A 86 8.91 -2.36 0.44
CA PRO A 86 9.59 -1.27 1.16
C PRO A 86 9.40 0.10 0.51
N GLU A 87 9.42 0.15 -0.83
CA GLU A 87 9.19 1.42 -1.54
C GLU A 87 7.75 1.90 -1.37
N ILE A 88 6.80 0.98 -1.40
CA ILE A 88 5.39 1.30 -1.23
C ILE A 88 5.15 1.81 0.19
N TYR A 89 5.71 1.13 1.18
CA TYR A 89 5.65 1.55 2.58
C TYR A 89 6.25 2.94 2.76
N SER A 90 7.41 3.17 2.14
CA SER A 90 8.10 4.45 2.21
C SER A 90 7.26 5.59 1.63
N LEU A 91 6.56 5.33 0.54
CA LEU A 91 5.68 6.33 -0.06
C LEU A 91 4.58 6.75 0.90
N MET A 92 3.94 5.77 1.56
CA MET A 92 2.90 6.07 2.54
C MET A 92 3.47 6.81 3.75
N ASN A 93 4.62 6.36 4.27
CA ASN A 93 5.25 6.98 5.43
C ASN A 93 5.65 8.43 5.15
N THR A 94 6.18 8.71 3.96
CA THR A 94 6.56 10.06 3.56
C THR A 94 5.36 11.00 3.57
N SER A 95 4.24 10.52 3.04
CA SER A 95 3.02 11.33 2.99
C SER A 95 2.53 11.69 4.40
N LEU A 96 2.52 10.72 5.31
CA LEU A 96 2.08 10.98 6.69
C LEU A 96 3.03 11.89 7.44
N GLN A 97 4.32 11.76 7.20
CA GLN A 97 5.32 12.63 7.82
C GLN A 97 5.22 14.07 7.31
N ALA A 98 4.96 14.24 6.03
CA ALA A 98 4.78 15.56 5.45
C ALA A 98 3.57 16.26 6.09
N ASP A 99 2.47 15.54 6.28
CA ASP A 99 1.28 16.08 6.95
C ASP A 99 1.60 16.53 8.37
N ARG A 100 2.38 15.75 9.10
CA ARG A 100 2.80 16.10 10.45
C ARG A 100 3.63 17.38 10.47
N LYS A 101 4.52 17.54 9.52
CA LYS A 101 5.37 18.72 9.42
C LYS A 101 4.57 19.99 9.19
N ASN A 102 3.48 19.87 8.47
CA ASN A 102 2.66 21.01 8.08
C ASN A 102 1.54 21.31 9.09
N ALA A 103 1.39 20.47 10.10
CA ALA A 103 0.32 20.61 11.09
C ALA A 103 0.71 21.58 12.25
#